data_bb72e7d225a10d3e3d008d5349a06f45
#
_entry.id   bb72e7d225a10d3e3d008d5349a06f45
#
_cell.length_a   1.000
_cell.length_b   1.000
_cell.length_c   1.000
_cell.angle_alpha   90.00
_cell.angle_beta   90.00
_cell.angle_gamma   90.00
#
_symmetry.space_group_name_H-M   'P 1'
#
loop_
_entity.id
_entity.type
_entity.pdbx_description
1 polymer ?
#
loop_
_entity_poly.entity_id
_entity_poly.type
_entity_poly.pdbx_seq_one_letter_code
_entity_poly.pdbx_strand_id
1 'polypeptide(L)'
;MVDNISSMEENIRATAQNNLQLQGQIETYRDSLLNKVQDYHEKKAEMEDHYSKLCEMKQQVSGNVLADKLVRMSVNNEEESDKIADKFLSNELTVEDFLQDYIKIRKECHLQKLKADKVKMLQ
;
A
#
# COMPACT_ATOMS: atom_id res chain seq x y z
N MET A 1 -20.10 20.91 -71.40
CA MET A 1 -18.75 20.30 -71.24
C MET A 1 -17.85 21.10 -70.30
N VAL A 2 -17.74 22.41 -70.50
CA VAL A 2 -16.93 23.31 -69.64
C VAL A 2 -17.50 23.41 -68.24
N ASP A 3 -18.80 23.43 -68.00
CA ASP A 3 -19.48 23.49 -66.73
C ASP A 3 -19.25 22.21 -65.87
N ASN A 4 -19.15 21.06 -66.53
CA ASN A 4 -18.83 19.80 -65.85
C ASN A 4 -17.39 19.76 -65.29
N ILE A 5 -16.43 20.30 -66.04
CA ILE A 5 -15.04 20.36 -65.65
C ILE A 5 -14.87 21.31 -64.45
N SER A 6 -15.48 22.48 -64.48
CA SER A 6 -15.47 23.46 -63.42
C SER A 6 -16.09 22.89 -62.11
N SER A 7 -17.22 22.21 -62.26
CA SER A 7 -17.87 21.53 -61.12
C SER A 7 -17.01 20.42 -60.52
N MET A 8 -16.30 19.66 -61.35
CA MET A 8 -15.35 18.63 -60.90
C MET A 8 -14.14 19.24 -60.17
N GLU A 9 -13.61 20.36 -60.67
CA GLU A 9 -12.52 21.08 -59.99
C GLU A 9 -12.93 21.61 -58.64
N GLU A 10 -14.13 22.17 -58.50
CA GLU A 10 -14.65 22.62 -57.19
C GLU A 10 -14.81 21.46 -56.22
N ASN A 11 -15.33 20.33 -56.67
CA ASN A 11 -15.47 19.13 -55.84
C ASN A 11 -14.10 18.58 -55.38
N ILE A 12 -13.12 18.58 -56.27
CA ILE A 12 -11.75 18.15 -55.90
C ILE A 12 -11.14 19.09 -54.88
N ARG A 13 -11.28 20.39 -55.01
CA ARG A 13 -10.79 21.38 -54.03
C ARG A 13 -11.49 21.24 -52.70
N ALA A 14 -12.80 21.11 -52.70
CA ALA A 14 -13.58 20.92 -51.47
C ALA A 14 -13.17 19.63 -50.75
N THR A 15 -12.99 18.53 -51.48
CA THR A 15 -12.54 17.26 -50.95
C THR A 15 -11.12 17.36 -50.37
N ALA A 16 -10.21 18.03 -51.09
CA ALA A 16 -8.84 18.24 -50.62
C ALA A 16 -8.78 19.08 -49.35
N GLN A 17 -9.57 20.14 -49.25
CA GLN A 17 -9.66 20.95 -48.03
C GLN A 17 -10.23 20.16 -46.86
N ASN A 18 -11.28 19.40 -47.11
CA ASN A 18 -11.86 18.53 -46.06
C ASN A 18 -10.87 17.47 -45.60
N ASN A 19 -10.12 16.86 -46.51
CA ASN A 19 -9.08 15.89 -46.14
C ASN A 19 -7.96 16.52 -45.32
N LEU A 20 -7.51 17.73 -45.62
CA LEU A 20 -6.51 18.44 -44.83
C LEU A 20 -7.01 18.76 -43.42
N GLN A 21 -8.29 19.14 -43.31
CA GLN A 21 -8.92 19.40 -42.01
C GLN A 21 -9.03 18.10 -41.19
N LEU A 22 -9.43 16.99 -41.84
CA LEU A 22 -9.48 15.67 -41.20
C LEU A 22 -8.09 15.18 -40.76
N GLN A 23 -7.06 15.45 -41.56
CA GLN A 23 -5.68 15.12 -41.17
C GLN A 23 -5.29 15.80 -39.86
N GLY A 24 -5.57 17.10 -39.73
CA GLY A 24 -5.29 17.82 -38.48
C GLY A 24 -6.05 17.26 -37.28
N GLN A 25 -7.30 16.86 -37.47
CA GLN A 25 -8.10 16.21 -36.44
C GLN A 25 -7.52 14.84 -36.03
N ILE A 26 -7.11 14.05 -37.02
CA ILE A 26 -6.49 12.74 -36.78
C ILE A 26 -5.18 12.88 -35.97
N GLU A 27 -4.35 13.85 -36.33
CA GLU A 27 -3.11 14.12 -35.58
C GLU A 27 -3.39 14.52 -34.12
N THR A 28 -4.38 15.39 -33.91
CA THR A 28 -4.80 15.79 -32.56
C THR A 28 -5.32 14.60 -31.73
N TYR A 29 -6.16 13.77 -32.35
CA TYR A 29 -6.66 12.56 -31.66
C TYR A 29 -5.57 11.53 -31.41
N ARG A 30 -4.61 11.39 -32.30
CA ARG A 30 -3.45 10.53 -32.12
C ARG A 30 -2.65 10.96 -30.89
N ASP A 31 -2.33 12.24 -30.77
CA ASP A 31 -1.58 12.78 -29.64
C ASP A 31 -2.34 12.60 -28.33
N SER A 32 -3.64 12.90 -28.35
CA SER A 32 -4.52 12.67 -27.20
C SER A 32 -4.57 11.20 -26.79
N LEU A 33 -4.64 10.29 -27.76
CA LEU A 33 -4.64 8.86 -27.50
C LEU A 33 -3.32 8.39 -26.90
N LEU A 34 -2.18 8.85 -27.43
CA LEU A 34 -0.85 8.51 -26.89
C LEU A 34 -0.70 8.95 -25.43
N ASN A 35 -1.15 10.17 -25.12
CA ASN A 35 -1.14 10.67 -23.74
C ASN A 35 -2.02 9.81 -22.82
N LYS A 36 -3.22 9.45 -23.27
CA LYS A 36 -4.12 8.59 -22.48
C LYS A 36 -3.57 7.18 -22.28
N VAL A 37 -2.89 6.63 -23.27
CA VAL A 37 -2.23 5.32 -23.15
C VAL A 37 -1.09 5.38 -22.13
N GLN A 38 -0.31 6.46 -22.14
CA GLN A 38 0.75 6.67 -21.16
C GLN A 38 0.18 6.81 -19.75
N ASP A 39 -0.83 7.66 -19.56
CA ASP A 39 -1.52 7.84 -18.28
C ASP A 39 -2.09 6.51 -17.76
N TYR A 40 -2.65 5.70 -18.66
CA TYR A 40 -3.15 4.38 -18.31
C TYR A 40 -2.04 3.45 -17.77
N HIS A 41 -0.90 3.42 -18.44
CA HIS A 41 0.23 2.58 -18.00
C HIS A 41 0.79 3.05 -16.67
N GLU A 42 0.90 4.35 -16.45
CA GLU A 42 1.35 4.91 -15.17
C GLU A 42 0.39 4.53 -14.04
N LYS A 43 -0.91 4.75 -14.24
CA LYS A 43 -1.93 4.39 -13.24
C LYS A 43 -2.04 2.90 -12.99
N LYS A 44 -1.84 2.10 -14.01
CA LYS A 44 -1.79 0.65 -13.87
C LYS A 44 -0.62 0.21 -12.99
N ALA A 45 0.56 0.77 -13.23
CA ALA A 45 1.76 0.48 -12.42
C ALA A 45 1.58 0.92 -10.95
N GLU A 46 1.01 2.11 -10.73
CA GLU A 46 0.67 2.58 -9.37
C GLU A 46 -0.32 1.64 -8.67
N MET A 47 -1.33 1.18 -9.38
CA MET A 47 -2.34 0.27 -8.82
C MET A 47 -1.74 -1.09 -8.49
N GLU A 48 -0.86 -1.62 -9.33
CA GLU A 48 -0.14 -2.87 -9.07
C GLU A 48 0.75 -2.76 -7.83
N ASP A 49 1.46 -1.64 -7.66
CA ASP A 49 2.26 -1.36 -6.46
C ASP A 49 1.38 -1.26 -5.20
N HIS A 50 0.28 -0.52 -5.27
CA HIS A 50 -0.66 -0.42 -4.16
C HIS A 50 -1.28 -1.77 -3.78
N TYR A 51 -1.62 -2.59 -4.78
CA TYR A 51 -2.14 -3.93 -4.54
C TYR A 51 -1.10 -4.84 -3.86
N SER A 52 0.14 -4.79 -4.30
CA SER A 52 1.25 -5.52 -3.67
C SER A 52 1.42 -5.12 -2.20
N LYS A 53 1.47 -3.81 -1.92
CA LYS A 53 1.54 -3.28 -0.55
C LYS A 53 0.34 -3.72 0.29
N LEU A 54 -0.86 -3.70 -0.27
CA LEU A 54 -2.06 -4.17 0.43
C LEU A 54 -1.96 -5.65 0.80
N CYS A 55 -1.46 -6.49 -0.11
CA CYS A 55 -1.25 -7.90 0.15
C CYS A 55 -0.22 -8.13 1.26
N GLU A 56 0.90 -7.40 1.25
CA GLU A 56 1.91 -7.45 2.30
C GLU A 56 1.33 -7.04 3.66
N MET A 57 0.62 -5.92 3.71
CA MET A 57 -0.03 -5.46 4.94
C MET A 57 -1.06 -6.47 5.45
N LYS A 58 -1.86 -7.04 4.56
CA LYS A 58 -2.86 -8.05 4.90
C LYS A 58 -2.21 -9.32 5.46
N GLN A 59 -1.06 -9.71 4.92
CA GLN A 59 -0.29 -10.84 5.43
C GLN A 59 0.30 -10.54 6.81
N GLN A 60 0.82 -9.32 7.04
CA GLN A 60 1.35 -8.91 8.34
C GLN A 60 0.29 -8.84 9.43
N VAL A 61 -0.97 -8.55 9.07
CA VAL A 61 -2.11 -8.46 10.00
C VAL A 61 -2.89 -9.78 10.07
N SER A 62 -2.47 -10.82 9.34
CA SER A 62 -3.12 -12.13 9.45
C SER A 62 -3.05 -12.61 10.91
N GLY A 63 -4.14 -13.22 11.37
CA GLY A 63 -4.28 -13.57 12.79
C GLY A 63 -3.14 -14.42 13.33
N ASN A 64 -2.60 -15.35 12.53
CA ASN A 64 -1.46 -16.17 12.91
C ASN A 64 -0.19 -15.34 13.12
N VAL A 65 0.14 -14.46 12.18
CA VAL A 65 1.33 -13.59 12.28
C VAL A 65 1.20 -12.62 13.45
N LEU A 66 0.01 -12.07 13.65
CA LEU A 66 -0.26 -11.18 14.79
C LEU A 66 -0.14 -11.92 16.12
N ALA A 67 -0.72 -13.11 16.23
CA ALA A 67 -0.63 -13.94 17.43
C ALA A 67 0.83 -14.30 17.74
N ASP A 68 1.60 -14.74 16.76
CA ASP A 68 3.03 -15.07 16.93
C ASP A 68 3.86 -13.85 17.34
N LYS A 69 3.56 -12.69 16.77
CA LYS A 69 4.22 -11.43 17.16
C LYS A 69 3.92 -11.07 18.62
N LEU A 70 2.68 -11.20 19.05
CA LEU A 70 2.28 -10.96 20.43
C LEU A 70 2.94 -11.94 21.40
N VAL A 71 3.04 -13.21 21.02
CA VAL A 71 3.75 -14.23 21.83
C VAL A 71 5.22 -13.88 21.98
N ARG A 72 5.91 -13.51 20.88
CA ARG A 72 7.33 -13.10 20.93
C ARG A 72 7.53 -11.88 21.84
N MET A 73 6.65 -10.87 21.71
CA MET A 73 6.71 -9.71 22.61
C MET A 73 6.51 -10.08 24.07
N SER A 74 5.60 -11.02 24.37
CA SER A 74 5.39 -11.48 25.74
C SER A 74 6.61 -12.23 26.30
N VAL A 75 7.29 -13.02 25.49
CA VAL A 75 8.54 -13.71 25.88
C VAL A 75 9.65 -12.69 26.17
N ASN A 76 9.82 -11.70 25.29
CA ASN A 76 10.81 -10.64 25.52
C ASN A 76 10.54 -9.88 26.84
N ASN A 77 9.26 -9.55 27.10
CA ASN A 77 8.90 -8.89 28.36
C ASN A 77 9.06 -9.79 29.58
N GLU A 78 8.89 -11.09 29.42
CA GLU A 78 9.21 -12.07 30.49
C GLU A 78 10.69 -12.05 30.79
N GLU A 79 11.56 -12.14 29.78
CA GLU A 79 13.03 -12.04 29.96
C GLU A 79 13.46 -10.71 30.59
N GLU A 80 12.84 -9.59 30.18
CA GLU A 80 13.11 -8.27 30.77
C GLU A 80 12.68 -8.22 32.23
N SER A 81 11.55 -8.82 32.61
CA SER A 81 11.12 -8.91 34.02
C SER A 81 12.07 -9.75 34.87
N ASP A 82 12.62 -10.83 34.29
CA ASP A 82 13.62 -11.66 34.98
C ASP A 82 14.93 -10.89 35.23
N LYS A 83 15.39 -10.11 34.24
CA LYS A 83 16.57 -9.22 34.42
C LYS A 83 16.35 -8.17 35.53
N ILE A 84 15.14 -7.62 35.64
CA ILE A 84 14.81 -6.68 36.72
C ILE A 84 14.84 -7.39 38.08
N ALA A 85 14.32 -8.62 38.15
CA ALA A 85 14.40 -9.42 39.35
C ALA A 85 15.86 -9.73 39.76
N ASP A 86 16.71 -10.08 38.80
CA ASP A 86 18.14 -10.33 39.04
C ASP A 86 18.87 -9.08 39.56
N LYS A 87 18.58 -7.90 38.97
CA LYS A 87 19.13 -6.62 39.44
C LYS A 87 18.69 -6.29 40.87
N PHE A 88 17.45 -6.61 41.21
CA PHE A 88 16.94 -6.43 42.57
C PHE A 88 17.65 -7.37 43.54
N LEU A 89 17.83 -8.64 43.19
CA LEU A 89 18.55 -9.62 44.00
C LEU A 89 20.03 -9.26 44.18
N SER A 90 20.62 -8.57 43.22
CA SER A 90 21.99 -8.04 43.29
C SER A 90 22.11 -6.73 44.07
N ASN A 91 21.04 -6.23 44.68
CA ASN A 91 20.95 -4.94 45.36
C ASN A 91 21.26 -3.71 44.49
N GLU A 92 21.04 -3.82 43.19
CA GLU A 92 21.21 -2.70 42.25
C GLU A 92 19.98 -1.80 42.18
N LEU A 93 18.81 -2.27 42.61
CA LEU A 93 17.54 -1.56 42.59
C LEU A 93 16.94 -1.42 43.98
N THR A 94 16.25 -0.31 44.23
CA THR A 94 15.42 -0.13 45.41
C THR A 94 14.15 -0.97 45.32
N VAL A 95 13.52 -1.27 46.45
CA VAL A 95 12.25 -2.03 46.50
C VAL A 95 11.16 -1.28 45.71
N GLU A 96 11.13 0.03 45.81
CA GLU A 96 10.12 0.87 45.14
C GLU A 96 10.29 0.85 43.60
N ASP A 97 11.53 1.03 43.11
CA ASP A 97 11.85 0.96 41.69
C ASP A 97 11.59 -0.44 41.13
N PHE A 98 12.00 -1.48 41.87
CA PHE A 98 11.73 -2.86 41.50
C PHE A 98 10.24 -3.13 41.35
N LEU A 99 9.41 -2.77 42.31
CA LEU A 99 7.97 -3.00 42.25
C LEU A 99 7.32 -2.25 41.08
N GLN A 100 7.74 -1.03 40.87
CA GLN A 100 7.19 -0.22 39.79
C GLN A 100 7.50 -0.83 38.41
N ASP A 101 8.77 -1.12 38.13
CA ASP A 101 9.23 -1.61 36.84
C ASP A 101 8.79 -3.06 36.59
N TYR A 102 8.94 -3.92 37.60
CA TYR A 102 8.56 -5.32 37.48
C TYR A 102 7.06 -5.50 37.23
N ILE A 103 6.21 -4.83 38.02
CA ILE A 103 4.76 -4.93 37.85
C ILE A 103 4.32 -4.41 36.48
N LYS A 104 4.92 -3.31 36.04
CA LYS A 104 4.60 -2.73 34.71
C LYS A 104 4.87 -3.73 33.60
N ILE A 105 6.07 -4.30 33.55
CA ILE A 105 6.46 -5.24 32.49
C ILE A 105 5.68 -6.55 32.60
N ARG A 106 5.42 -7.05 33.79
CA ARG A 106 4.60 -8.27 33.99
C ARG A 106 3.15 -8.06 33.53
N LYS A 107 2.57 -6.89 33.77
CA LYS A 107 1.24 -6.55 33.23
C LYS A 107 1.21 -6.57 31.71
N GLU A 108 2.20 -5.95 31.07
CA GLU A 108 2.31 -5.96 29.61
C GLU A 108 2.50 -7.37 29.06
N CYS A 109 3.35 -8.18 29.67
CA CYS A 109 3.55 -9.57 29.31
C CYS A 109 2.25 -10.38 29.36
N HIS A 110 1.50 -10.31 30.45
CA HIS A 110 0.22 -11.00 30.58
C HIS A 110 -0.84 -10.48 29.61
N LEU A 111 -0.89 -9.18 29.40
CA LEU A 111 -1.82 -8.57 28.45
C LEU A 111 -1.55 -9.04 27.01
N GLN A 112 -0.28 -9.15 26.63
CA GLN A 112 0.12 -9.65 25.31
C GLN A 112 -0.23 -11.13 25.14
N LYS A 113 -0.02 -11.96 26.15
CA LYS A 113 -0.45 -13.37 26.16
C LYS A 113 -1.96 -13.50 25.98
N LEU A 114 -2.74 -12.73 26.73
CA LEU A 114 -4.22 -12.72 26.61
C LEU A 114 -4.69 -12.25 25.23
N LYS A 115 -4.05 -11.22 24.68
CA LYS A 115 -4.36 -10.76 23.32
C LYS A 115 -4.03 -11.82 22.27
N ALA A 116 -2.90 -12.50 22.39
CA ALA A 116 -2.52 -13.58 21.49
C ALA A 116 -3.52 -14.73 21.53
N ASP A 117 -3.94 -15.16 22.71
CA ASP A 117 -4.94 -16.21 22.88
C ASP A 117 -6.29 -15.80 22.29
N LYS A 118 -6.70 -14.55 22.50
CA LYS A 118 -7.94 -14.02 21.94
C LYS A 118 -7.92 -13.96 20.41
N VAL A 119 -6.80 -13.57 19.81
CA VAL A 119 -6.61 -13.57 18.35
C VAL A 119 -6.70 -14.99 17.80
N LYS A 120 -6.11 -15.98 18.47
CA LYS A 120 -6.20 -17.41 18.08
C LYS A 120 -7.62 -17.95 18.18
N MET A 121 -8.42 -17.50 19.15
CA MET A 121 -9.82 -17.91 19.29
C MET A 121 -10.75 -17.32 18.22
N LEU A 122 -10.36 -16.20 17.60
CA LEU A 122 -11.15 -15.52 16.56
C LEU A 122 -10.91 -16.07 15.15
N GLN A 123 -10.06 -17.07 15.00
CA GLN A 123 -9.74 -17.78 13.75
C GLN A 123 -10.54 -19.07 13.66
#